data_203ccffd10eaa6618733633640fb2cbf
#
_entry.id   203ccffd10eaa6618733633640fb2cbf
#
_cell.length_a   1.000
_cell.length_b   1.000
_cell.length_c   1.000
_cell.angle_alpha   90.00
_cell.angle_beta   90.00
_cell.angle_gamma   90.00
#
_symmetry.space_group_name_H-M   'P 1'
#
loop_
_entity.id
_entity.type
_entity.pdbx_description
1 polymer ?
#
loop_
_entity_poly.entity_id
_entity_poly.type
_entity_poly.pdbx_seq_one_letter_code
_entity_poly.pdbx_strand_id
1 'polypeptide(L)'
;MRTERIAAVLLAAGTSSRFGEEDKLMAVLRGKPMAAHVLETVASMAFAELIAVVRPIEFAPVIHRKLDRRGYTILVNDQPEDGISGSIVRAVEYVMPNNKIRGILVCLADMPDVPQTHYNRICLAAEDIRSVVASTDGFSSSPPAFIGRKHFPELLALKGDQGARALLSHGIQIETTGNILHDVDTPEDLPGWRPITPE
;
A
#
# COMPACT_ATOMS: atom_id res chain seq x y z
N MET A 1 -11.92 4.77 -13.30
CA MET A 1 -10.82 5.29 -14.19
C MET A 1 -10.05 4.12 -14.78
N ARG A 2 -9.41 4.30 -15.97
CA ARG A 2 -8.56 3.24 -16.54
C ARG A 2 -7.24 3.14 -15.78
N THR A 3 -6.80 1.92 -15.48
CA THR A 3 -5.58 1.65 -14.71
C THR A 3 -4.32 2.19 -15.38
N GLU A 4 -4.28 2.26 -16.73
CA GLU A 4 -3.16 2.81 -17.51
C GLU A 4 -2.94 4.33 -17.30
N ARG A 5 -3.74 4.96 -16.43
CA ARG A 5 -3.58 6.34 -15.98
C ARG A 5 -3.42 6.47 -14.47
N ILE A 6 -3.28 5.35 -13.78
CA ILE A 6 -3.12 5.28 -12.33
C ILE A 6 -1.71 4.76 -12.03
N ALA A 7 -1.01 5.38 -11.08
CA ALA A 7 0.16 4.78 -10.48
C ALA A 7 -0.27 3.98 -9.24
N ALA A 8 0.06 2.68 -9.20
CA ALA A 8 -0.14 1.88 -8.01
C ALA A 8 1.03 2.09 -7.05
N VAL A 9 0.74 2.48 -5.82
CA VAL A 9 1.72 2.80 -4.77
C VAL A 9 1.59 1.78 -3.65
N LEU A 10 2.55 0.87 -3.56
CA LEU A 10 2.65 -0.11 -2.48
C LEU A 10 3.45 0.49 -1.32
N LEU A 11 2.83 0.66 -0.16
CA LEU A 11 3.51 1.12 1.05
C LEU A 11 4.04 -0.09 1.83
N ALA A 12 5.36 -0.16 1.96
CA ALA A 12 6.10 -1.27 2.56
C ALA A 12 7.27 -0.78 3.44
N ALA A 13 7.18 0.44 3.98
CA ALA A 13 8.23 1.08 4.77
C ALA A 13 8.01 0.98 6.29
N GLY A 14 6.96 0.29 6.75
CA GLY A 14 6.67 0.10 8.18
C GLY A 14 7.80 -0.63 8.92
N THR A 15 8.05 -0.26 10.18
CA THR A 15 9.18 -0.75 10.98
C THR A 15 9.01 -2.16 11.54
N SER A 16 7.81 -2.77 11.43
CA SER A 16 7.51 -4.13 11.93
C SER A 16 7.82 -4.33 13.43
N SER A 17 7.80 -3.27 14.24
CA SER A 17 8.29 -3.28 15.64
C SER A 17 7.64 -4.34 16.54
N ARG A 18 6.42 -4.80 16.22
CA ARG A 18 5.70 -5.83 16.96
C ARG A 18 6.07 -7.26 16.55
N PHE A 19 6.82 -7.45 15.47
CA PHE A 19 7.32 -8.74 14.98
C PHE A 19 8.72 -9.09 15.51
N GLY A 20 9.27 -8.27 16.45
CA GLY A 20 10.62 -8.46 16.98
C GLY A 20 11.68 -8.19 15.92
N GLU A 21 12.64 -9.12 15.77
CA GLU A 21 13.74 -9.01 14.80
C GLU A 21 13.33 -9.42 13.37
N GLU A 22 12.18 -10.06 13.21
CA GLU A 22 11.70 -10.52 11.91
C GLU A 22 11.00 -9.40 11.13
N ASP A 23 11.21 -9.37 9.81
CA ASP A 23 10.45 -8.48 8.92
C ASP A 23 9.06 -9.08 8.67
N LYS A 24 8.01 -8.48 9.24
CA LYS A 24 6.62 -8.96 9.08
C LYS A 24 6.23 -9.17 7.61
N LEU A 25 6.74 -8.34 6.69
CA LEU A 25 6.45 -8.45 5.26
C LEU A 25 7.01 -9.72 4.63
N MET A 26 8.02 -10.33 5.30
CA MET A 26 8.66 -11.57 4.88
C MET A 26 8.10 -12.81 5.59
N ALA A 27 7.26 -12.64 6.62
CA ALA A 27 6.60 -13.74 7.30
C ALA A 27 5.82 -14.61 6.30
N VAL A 28 5.90 -15.93 6.46
CA VAL A 28 5.29 -16.88 5.51
C VAL A 28 3.80 -16.98 5.75
N LEU A 29 3.02 -16.60 4.76
CA LEU A 29 1.57 -16.78 4.73
C LEU A 29 1.19 -17.61 3.50
N ARG A 30 0.49 -18.74 3.70
CA ARG A 30 0.05 -19.62 2.59
C ARG A 30 1.19 -19.98 1.63
N GLY A 31 2.38 -20.32 2.18
CA GLY A 31 3.54 -20.82 1.42
C GLY A 31 4.39 -19.77 0.72
N LYS A 32 4.11 -18.47 0.88
CA LYS A 32 4.93 -17.38 0.35
C LYS A 32 4.98 -16.20 1.31
N PRO A 33 5.98 -15.29 1.19
CA PRO A 33 6.03 -14.08 1.99
C PRO A 33 4.74 -13.28 1.92
N MET A 34 4.29 -12.73 3.05
CA MET A 34 3.04 -11.99 3.17
C MET A 34 2.92 -10.87 2.14
N ALA A 35 3.93 -10.01 2.01
CA ALA A 35 3.92 -8.94 1.02
C ALA A 35 3.83 -9.44 -0.42
N ALA A 36 4.25 -10.69 -0.72
CA ALA A 36 4.16 -11.25 -2.06
C ALA A 36 2.71 -11.41 -2.55
N HIS A 37 1.75 -11.56 -1.63
CA HIS A 37 0.34 -11.62 -2.00
C HIS A 37 -0.13 -10.30 -2.63
N VAL A 38 0.16 -9.18 -1.99
CA VAL A 38 -0.24 -7.85 -2.46
C VAL A 38 0.54 -7.47 -3.72
N LEU A 39 1.87 -7.56 -3.67
CA LEU A 39 2.70 -7.11 -4.80
C LEU A 39 2.45 -7.90 -6.09
N GLU A 40 2.12 -9.20 -5.99
CA GLU A 40 1.75 -10.02 -7.15
C GLU A 40 0.37 -9.65 -7.70
N THR A 41 -0.60 -9.46 -6.82
CA THR A 41 -1.95 -9.05 -7.22
C THR A 41 -1.91 -7.69 -7.91
N VAL A 42 -1.23 -6.70 -7.34
CA VAL A 42 -1.12 -5.35 -7.91
C VAL A 42 -0.32 -5.37 -9.22
N ALA A 43 0.79 -6.11 -9.30
CA ALA A 43 1.60 -6.22 -10.52
C ALA A 43 0.86 -6.92 -11.67
N SER A 44 -0.13 -7.78 -11.38
CA SER A 44 -0.95 -8.43 -12.42
C SER A 44 -1.96 -7.48 -13.09
N MET A 45 -2.17 -6.30 -12.50
CA MET A 45 -3.06 -5.27 -13.03
C MET A 45 -2.26 -4.29 -13.89
N ALA A 46 -2.79 -3.89 -15.05
CA ALA A 46 -2.09 -3.03 -16.01
C ALA A 46 -2.09 -1.55 -15.57
N PHE A 47 -1.41 -1.23 -14.46
CA PHE A 47 -1.20 0.15 -14.03
C PHE A 47 -0.19 0.89 -14.91
N ALA A 48 -0.30 2.22 -14.98
CA ALA A 48 0.67 3.05 -15.70
C ALA A 48 2.07 2.96 -15.11
N GLU A 49 2.15 2.89 -13.79
CA GLU A 49 3.39 2.74 -13.04
C GLU A 49 3.14 1.87 -11.81
N LEU A 50 4.11 1.03 -11.48
CA LEU A 50 4.17 0.27 -10.22
C LEU A 50 5.26 0.90 -9.36
N ILE A 51 4.89 1.40 -8.19
CA ILE A 51 5.80 2.09 -7.26
C ILE A 51 5.72 1.36 -5.93
N ALA A 52 6.85 1.15 -5.29
CA ALA A 52 6.90 0.66 -3.92
C ALA A 52 7.74 1.61 -3.07
N VAL A 53 7.20 2.03 -1.94
CA VAL A 53 7.92 2.80 -0.93
C VAL A 53 8.34 1.85 0.18
N VAL A 54 9.65 1.69 0.37
CA VAL A 54 10.25 0.68 1.25
C VAL A 54 11.30 1.30 2.18
N ARG A 55 11.68 0.57 3.21
CA ARG A 55 12.86 0.90 4.03
C ARG A 55 14.15 0.75 3.20
N PRO A 56 15.27 1.35 3.64
CA PRO A 56 16.59 1.12 3.04
C PRO A 56 16.90 -0.36 2.88
N ILE A 57 17.70 -0.69 1.85
CA ILE A 57 17.98 -2.08 1.44
C ILE A 57 18.65 -2.90 2.56
N GLU A 58 19.42 -2.26 3.44
CA GLU A 58 20.09 -2.89 4.59
C GLU A 58 19.07 -3.49 5.57
N PHE A 59 17.87 -2.93 5.65
CA PHE A 59 16.79 -3.39 6.55
C PHE A 59 15.77 -4.29 5.86
N ALA A 60 15.73 -4.29 4.52
CA ALA A 60 14.72 -5.04 3.77
C ALA A 60 15.25 -5.63 2.45
N PRO A 61 16.38 -6.33 2.42
CA PRO A 61 17.04 -6.74 1.17
C PRO A 61 16.20 -7.74 0.35
N VAL A 62 15.35 -8.53 0.99
CA VAL A 62 14.54 -9.54 0.30
C VAL A 62 13.37 -8.89 -0.42
N ILE A 63 12.70 -7.93 0.21
CA ILE A 63 11.58 -7.22 -0.42
C ILE A 63 12.05 -6.42 -1.63
N HIS A 64 13.22 -5.74 -1.55
CA HIS A 64 13.83 -5.03 -2.68
C HIS A 64 13.99 -5.94 -3.90
N ARG A 65 14.61 -7.13 -3.74
CA ARG A 65 14.77 -8.09 -4.85
C ARG A 65 13.45 -8.59 -5.43
N LYS A 66 12.42 -8.75 -4.60
CA LYS A 66 11.11 -9.22 -5.06
C LYS A 66 10.38 -8.16 -5.89
N LEU A 67 10.49 -6.90 -5.48
CA LEU A 67 9.88 -5.75 -6.15
C LEU A 67 10.55 -5.50 -7.50
N ASP A 68 11.89 -5.48 -7.54
CA ASP A 68 12.68 -5.29 -8.76
C ASP A 68 12.31 -6.32 -9.84
N ARG A 69 12.23 -7.59 -9.47
CA ARG A 69 11.82 -8.68 -10.39
C ARG A 69 10.42 -8.54 -10.98
N ARG A 70 9.58 -7.70 -10.41
CA ARG A 70 8.19 -7.44 -10.86
C ARG A 70 7.99 -6.06 -11.49
N GLY A 71 9.08 -5.34 -11.75
CA GLY A 71 9.06 -4.05 -12.43
C GLY A 71 8.54 -2.90 -11.58
N TYR A 72 8.64 -3.01 -10.25
CA TYR A 72 8.35 -1.86 -9.37
C TYR A 72 9.50 -0.85 -9.41
N THR A 73 9.16 0.42 -9.51
CA THR A 73 10.06 1.50 -9.14
C THR A 73 10.15 1.56 -7.62
N ILE A 74 11.36 1.43 -7.09
CA ILE A 74 11.62 1.40 -5.65
C ILE A 74 11.97 2.80 -5.18
N LEU A 75 11.19 3.34 -4.26
CA LEU A 75 11.47 4.57 -3.54
C LEU A 75 11.83 4.22 -2.10
N VAL A 76 12.95 4.77 -1.62
CA VAL A 76 13.40 4.51 -0.25
C VAL A 76 12.83 5.57 0.69
N ASN A 77 12.16 5.15 1.76
CA ASN A 77 11.84 5.99 2.90
C ASN A 77 12.88 5.72 4.00
N ASP A 78 13.81 6.65 4.15
CA ASP A 78 14.88 6.64 5.15
C ASP A 78 14.50 7.34 6.46
N GLN A 79 13.28 7.87 6.53
CA GLN A 79 12.69 8.55 7.70
C GLN A 79 11.41 7.84 8.13
N PRO A 80 11.51 6.64 8.72
CA PRO A 80 10.35 5.85 9.11
C PRO A 80 9.49 6.53 10.18
N GLU A 81 10.04 7.48 10.93
CA GLU A 81 9.35 8.32 11.91
C GLU A 81 8.31 9.25 11.28
N ASP A 82 8.42 9.54 9.97
CA ASP A 82 7.39 10.28 9.24
C ASP A 82 6.12 9.44 8.99
N GLY A 83 6.14 8.18 9.40
CA GLY A 83 5.02 7.26 9.32
C GLY A 83 4.54 7.03 7.88
N ILE A 84 3.25 6.73 7.76
CA ILE A 84 2.60 6.50 6.46
C ILE A 84 2.59 7.76 5.58
N SER A 85 2.54 8.95 6.19
CA SER A 85 2.53 10.23 5.48
C SER A 85 3.81 10.44 4.67
N GLY A 86 4.98 10.20 5.25
CA GLY A 86 6.25 10.32 4.55
C GLY A 86 6.34 9.43 3.31
N SER A 87 5.82 8.21 3.43
CA SER A 87 5.78 7.29 2.29
C SER A 87 4.83 7.75 1.18
N ILE A 88 3.67 8.31 1.52
CA ILE A 88 2.72 8.88 0.54
C ILE A 88 3.34 10.10 -0.14
N VAL A 89 3.95 11.01 0.61
CA VAL A 89 4.61 12.22 0.09
C VAL A 89 5.66 11.83 -0.96
N ARG A 90 6.58 10.91 -0.64
CA ARG A 90 7.61 10.42 -1.59
C ARG A 90 7.02 9.87 -2.89
N ALA A 91 5.95 9.09 -2.79
CA ALA A 91 5.28 8.55 -3.97
C ALA A 91 4.64 9.66 -4.81
N VAL A 92 3.99 10.64 -4.19
CA VAL A 92 3.36 11.79 -4.89
C VAL A 92 4.42 12.67 -5.55
N GLU A 93 5.52 12.99 -4.88
CA GLU A 93 6.65 13.74 -5.45
C GLU A 93 7.19 13.06 -6.71
N TYR A 94 7.36 11.73 -6.66
CA TYR A 94 7.84 10.96 -7.80
C TYR A 94 6.88 11.02 -9.00
N VAL A 95 5.56 10.87 -8.80
CA VAL A 95 4.59 10.83 -9.90
C VAL A 95 4.18 12.22 -10.39
N MET A 96 4.40 13.27 -9.60
CA MET A 96 3.92 14.62 -9.90
C MET A 96 4.41 15.18 -11.25
N PRO A 97 5.66 14.96 -11.68
CA PRO A 97 6.12 15.43 -13.00
C PRO A 97 5.42 14.75 -14.18
N ASN A 98 4.90 13.54 -14.00
CA ASN A 98 4.24 12.77 -15.05
C ASN A 98 2.75 13.15 -15.18
N ASN A 99 2.42 14.08 -16.09
CA ASN A 99 1.06 14.56 -16.31
C ASN A 99 0.09 13.50 -16.89
N LYS A 100 0.59 12.35 -17.33
CA LYS A 100 -0.26 11.24 -17.79
C LYS A 100 -0.91 10.50 -16.60
N ILE A 101 -0.29 10.53 -15.42
CA ILE A 101 -0.84 9.97 -14.20
C ILE A 101 -1.97 10.86 -13.68
N ARG A 102 -3.15 10.28 -13.55
CA ARG A 102 -4.39 10.98 -13.15
C ARG A 102 -4.71 10.81 -11.66
N GLY A 103 -4.03 9.91 -10.98
CA GLY A 103 -4.15 9.64 -9.55
C GLY A 103 -3.27 8.48 -9.13
N ILE A 104 -3.23 8.23 -7.83
CA ILE A 104 -2.53 7.10 -7.23
C ILE A 104 -3.53 6.13 -6.60
N LEU A 105 -3.22 4.84 -6.66
CA LEU A 105 -3.87 3.80 -5.87
C LEU A 105 -2.92 3.40 -4.75
N VAL A 106 -3.24 3.77 -3.53
CA VAL A 106 -2.45 3.43 -2.33
C VAL A 106 -2.84 2.04 -1.86
N CYS A 107 -1.85 1.15 -1.74
CA CYS A 107 -1.98 -0.22 -1.27
C CYS A 107 -1.03 -0.45 -0.08
N LEU A 108 -1.45 -1.22 0.93
CA LEU A 108 -0.59 -1.61 2.04
C LEU A 108 -0.05 -3.03 1.83
N ALA A 109 1.25 -3.21 2.04
CA ALA A 109 1.92 -4.50 1.83
C ALA A 109 1.55 -5.57 2.86
N ASP A 110 0.93 -5.17 3.97
CA ASP A 110 0.48 -6.00 5.09
C ASP A 110 -1.02 -6.33 5.07
N MET A 111 -1.72 -6.05 3.98
CA MET A 111 -3.11 -6.45 3.73
C MET A 111 -3.19 -7.59 2.68
N PRO A 112 -2.74 -8.81 2.98
CA PRO A 112 -2.56 -9.89 2.00
C PRO A 112 -3.85 -10.47 1.44
N ASP A 113 -4.99 -10.20 2.08
CA ASP A 113 -6.28 -10.79 1.74
C ASP A 113 -7.13 -9.94 0.80
N VAL A 114 -6.65 -8.76 0.42
CA VAL A 114 -7.35 -7.90 -0.55
C VAL A 114 -7.32 -8.53 -1.94
N PRO A 115 -8.48 -8.95 -2.49
CA PRO A 115 -8.52 -9.58 -3.80
C PRO A 115 -8.45 -8.55 -4.94
N GLN A 116 -7.98 -8.97 -6.10
CA GLN A 116 -7.91 -8.14 -7.31
C GLN A 116 -9.26 -7.50 -7.66
N THR A 117 -10.35 -8.21 -7.43
CA THR A 117 -11.71 -7.69 -7.67
C THR A 117 -12.02 -6.45 -6.86
N HIS A 118 -11.49 -6.34 -5.64
CA HIS A 118 -11.68 -5.16 -4.79
C HIS A 118 -10.87 -3.96 -5.31
N TYR A 119 -9.62 -4.14 -5.71
CA TYR A 119 -8.83 -3.10 -6.38
C TYR A 119 -9.53 -2.59 -7.64
N ASN A 120 -10.10 -3.50 -8.44
CA ASN A 120 -10.88 -3.15 -9.63
C ASN A 120 -12.10 -2.29 -9.28
N ARG A 121 -12.85 -2.63 -8.21
CA ARG A 121 -14.01 -1.83 -7.76
C ARG A 121 -13.61 -0.40 -7.42
N ILE A 122 -12.50 -0.21 -6.73
CA ILE A 122 -11.97 1.13 -6.39
C ILE A 122 -11.61 1.90 -7.66
N CYS A 123 -10.85 1.28 -8.58
CA CYS A 123 -10.47 1.93 -9.83
C CYS A 123 -11.68 2.28 -10.72
N LEU A 124 -12.71 1.44 -10.74
CA LEU A 124 -13.94 1.69 -11.50
C LEU A 124 -14.78 2.83 -10.91
N ALA A 125 -14.85 2.95 -9.59
CA ALA A 125 -15.57 4.02 -8.91
C ALA A 125 -14.85 5.38 -9.03
N ALA A 126 -13.56 5.41 -9.37
CA ALA A 126 -12.83 6.63 -9.65
C ALA A 126 -13.18 7.20 -11.03
N GLU A 127 -13.92 8.30 -11.07
CA GLU A 127 -14.39 8.90 -12.33
C GLU A 127 -13.35 9.83 -12.96
N ASP A 128 -12.79 10.73 -12.15
CA ASP A 128 -11.86 11.77 -12.61
C ASP A 128 -10.73 12.06 -11.61
N ILE A 129 -9.95 13.12 -11.86
CA ILE A 129 -8.82 13.55 -11.02
C ILE A 129 -9.23 14.15 -9.69
N ARG A 130 -10.53 14.37 -9.42
CA ARG A 130 -11.06 14.87 -8.15
C ARG A 130 -11.58 13.73 -7.29
N SER A 131 -11.71 12.53 -7.85
CA SER A 131 -12.23 11.37 -7.12
C SER A 131 -11.30 10.99 -5.99
N VAL A 132 -11.89 10.71 -4.84
CA VAL A 132 -11.28 9.97 -3.74
C VAL A 132 -12.18 8.77 -3.50
N VAL A 133 -11.61 7.56 -3.55
CA VAL A 133 -12.34 6.31 -3.35
C VAL A 133 -11.58 5.47 -2.35
N ALA A 134 -12.20 5.10 -1.26
CA ALA A 134 -11.56 4.35 -0.18
C ALA A 134 -12.30 3.04 0.11
N SER A 135 -11.58 2.08 0.65
CA SER A 135 -12.18 0.89 1.25
C SER A 135 -12.78 1.23 2.61
N THR A 136 -13.84 0.53 2.99
CA THR A 136 -14.39 0.61 4.35
C THR A 136 -14.90 -0.75 4.82
N ASP A 137 -14.73 -0.98 6.12
CA ASP A 137 -15.34 -2.09 6.87
C ASP A 137 -16.70 -1.69 7.50
N GLY A 138 -17.18 -0.49 7.19
CA GLY A 138 -18.37 0.13 7.77
C GLY A 138 -18.08 1.03 8.98
N PHE A 139 -16.86 1.00 9.54
CA PHE A 139 -16.47 1.80 10.71
C PHE A 139 -15.39 2.83 10.36
N SER A 140 -14.43 2.46 9.53
CA SER A 140 -13.30 3.31 9.15
C SER A 140 -12.99 3.25 7.66
N SER A 141 -12.40 4.33 7.14
CA SER A 141 -11.88 4.38 5.77
C SER A 141 -10.41 4.05 5.78
N SER A 142 -9.99 3.16 4.88
CA SER A 142 -8.62 2.68 4.79
C SER A 142 -8.16 2.42 3.34
N PRO A 143 -6.87 2.18 3.10
CA PRO A 143 -6.41 1.53 1.87
C PRO A 143 -7.00 0.10 1.73
N PRO A 144 -7.05 -0.45 0.50
CA PRO A 144 -6.64 0.24 -0.73
C PRO A 144 -7.56 1.41 -1.06
N ALA A 145 -6.95 2.50 -1.53
CA ALA A 145 -7.68 3.73 -1.82
C ALA A 145 -7.12 4.43 -3.06
N PHE A 146 -8.02 4.94 -3.92
CA PHE A 146 -7.66 5.80 -5.03
C PHE A 146 -7.75 7.27 -4.61
N ILE A 147 -6.71 8.04 -4.92
CA ILE A 147 -6.66 9.48 -4.69
C ILE A 147 -6.30 10.18 -6.00
N GLY A 148 -7.23 10.98 -6.50
CA GLY A 148 -7.09 11.70 -7.76
C GLY A 148 -6.06 12.82 -7.68
N ARG A 149 -5.43 13.14 -8.81
CA ARG A 149 -4.33 14.09 -8.92
C ARG A 149 -4.64 15.48 -8.35
N LYS A 150 -5.91 15.88 -8.32
CA LYS A 150 -6.35 17.18 -7.74
C LYS A 150 -5.98 17.32 -6.27
N HIS A 151 -5.85 16.20 -5.55
CA HIS A 151 -5.52 16.15 -4.13
C HIS A 151 -4.01 16.00 -3.85
N PHE A 152 -3.15 15.94 -4.87
CA PHE A 152 -1.70 15.83 -4.68
C PHE A 152 -1.10 16.96 -3.81
N PRO A 153 -1.50 18.25 -3.97
CA PRO A 153 -1.02 19.30 -3.08
C PRO A 153 -1.38 19.06 -1.60
N GLU A 154 -2.55 18.48 -1.34
CA GLU A 154 -3.01 18.13 0.00
C GLU A 154 -2.18 16.96 0.56
N LEU A 155 -1.90 15.94 -0.27
CA LEU A 155 -1.04 14.81 0.12
C LEU A 155 0.39 15.23 0.42
N LEU A 156 0.94 16.20 -0.31
CA LEU A 156 2.28 16.76 -0.05
C LEU A 156 2.39 17.53 1.26
N ALA A 157 1.26 17.97 1.81
CA ALA A 157 1.21 18.68 3.10
C ALA A 157 1.02 17.73 4.31
N LEU A 158 0.88 16.41 4.07
CA LEU A 158 0.72 15.42 5.15
C LEU A 158 1.94 15.36 6.06
N LYS A 159 1.70 15.08 7.35
CA LYS A 159 2.76 14.90 8.37
C LYS A 159 2.39 13.79 9.35
N GLY A 160 3.42 13.04 9.78
CA GLY A 160 3.31 12.02 10.81
C GLY A 160 2.38 10.86 10.42
N ASP A 161 1.79 10.19 11.40
CA ASP A 161 0.99 8.97 11.20
C ASP A 161 -0.48 9.21 10.79
N GLN A 162 -0.90 10.46 10.63
CA GLN A 162 -2.29 10.74 10.26
C GLN A 162 -2.65 10.23 8.87
N GLY A 163 -1.63 10.09 7.98
CA GLY A 163 -1.85 9.64 6.60
C GLY A 163 -2.90 10.47 5.88
N ALA A 164 -3.55 9.85 4.90
CA ALA A 164 -4.64 10.50 4.16
C ALA A 164 -6.03 10.23 4.77
N ARG A 165 -6.13 9.77 6.03
CA ARG A 165 -7.38 9.30 6.65
C ARG A 165 -8.53 10.31 6.56
N ALA A 166 -8.25 11.59 6.86
CA ALA A 166 -9.25 12.65 6.76
C ALA A 166 -9.77 12.83 5.33
N LEU A 167 -8.88 12.76 4.34
CA LEU A 167 -9.25 12.83 2.93
C LEU A 167 -10.08 11.61 2.52
N LEU A 168 -9.68 10.41 2.94
CA LEU A 168 -10.36 9.16 2.61
C LEU A 168 -11.78 9.11 3.17
N SER A 169 -12.03 9.63 4.38
CA SER A 169 -13.35 9.62 5.01
C SER A 169 -14.41 10.45 4.28
N HIS A 170 -13.99 11.43 3.47
CA HIS A 170 -14.88 12.24 2.65
C HIS A 170 -15.07 11.69 1.22
N GLY A 171 -14.34 10.64 0.86
CA GLY A 171 -14.42 10.01 -0.46
C GLY A 171 -15.59 9.04 -0.61
N ILE A 172 -15.70 8.47 -1.82
CA ILE A 172 -16.62 7.36 -2.10
C ILE A 172 -16.13 6.14 -1.32
N GLN A 173 -17.02 5.52 -0.54
CA GLN A 173 -16.71 4.35 0.27
C GLN A 173 -17.08 3.06 -0.47
N ILE A 174 -16.13 2.16 -0.62
CA ILE A 174 -16.34 0.82 -1.17
C ILE A 174 -16.37 -0.18 -0.02
N GLU A 175 -17.57 -0.56 0.37
CA GLU A 175 -17.77 -1.54 1.44
C GLU A 175 -17.17 -2.90 1.08
N THR A 176 -16.58 -3.53 2.09
CA THR A 176 -16.06 -4.88 2.03
C THR A 176 -16.84 -5.79 2.95
N THR A 177 -16.84 -7.08 2.61
CA THR A 177 -17.38 -8.13 3.48
C THR A 177 -16.23 -8.99 4.00
N GLY A 178 -16.30 -9.38 5.27
CA GLY A 178 -15.25 -10.16 5.92
C GLY A 178 -13.98 -9.35 6.21
N ASN A 179 -12.91 -10.03 6.61
CA ASN A 179 -11.66 -9.42 7.09
C ASN A 179 -10.65 -9.08 5.97
N ILE A 180 -11.11 -8.76 4.75
CA ILE A 180 -10.16 -8.50 3.65
C ILE A 180 -9.31 -7.24 3.84
N LEU A 181 -9.74 -6.31 4.70
CA LEU A 181 -8.98 -5.10 5.05
C LEU A 181 -8.16 -5.28 6.34
N HIS A 182 -8.09 -6.50 6.86
CA HIS A 182 -7.27 -6.76 8.04
C HIS A 182 -5.79 -6.62 7.70
N ASP A 183 -5.13 -5.69 8.38
CA ASP A 183 -3.68 -5.56 8.38
C ASP A 183 -3.08 -6.56 9.38
N VAL A 184 -2.06 -7.26 8.95
CA VAL A 184 -1.32 -8.18 9.81
C VAL A 184 -0.33 -7.37 10.63
N ASP A 185 -0.64 -7.10 11.89
CA ASP A 185 0.17 -6.24 12.76
C ASP A 185 1.00 -7.02 13.79
N THR A 186 0.57 -8.22 14.12
CA THR A 186 1.24 -9.10 15.09
C THR A 186 1.41 -10.50 14.51
N PRO A 187 2.37 -11.30 15.03
CA PRO A 187 2.52 -12.69 14.62
C PRO A 187 1.26 -13.54 14.78
N GLU A 188 0.44 -13.23 15.79
CA GLU A 188 -0.80 -13.93 16.11
C GLU A 188 -1.88 -13.74 15.03
N ASP A 189 -1.78 -12.68 14.22
CA ASP A 189 -2.66 -12.44 13.08
C ASP A 189 -2.38 -13.41 11.91
N LEU A 190 -1.23 -14.12 11.94
CA LEU A 190 -0.86 -15.09 10.92
C LEU A 190 -1.37 -16.50 11.28
N PRO A 191 -2.26 -17.12 10.48
CA PRO A 191 -2.69 -18.48 10.71
C PRO A 191 -1.51 -19.47 10.75
N GLY A 192 -1.32 -20.17 11.89
CA GLY A 192 -0.26 -21.18 12.04
C GLY A 192 1.15 -20.63 12.27
N TRP A 193 1.29 -19.34 12.56
CA TRP A 193 2.58 -18.78 12.97
C TRP A 193 3.11 -19.51 14.22
N ARG A 194 4.39 -19.83 14.20
CA ARG A 194 5.14 -20.34 15.34
C ARG A 194 6.44 -19.57 15.44
N PRO A 195 6.80 -19.05 16.63
CA PRO A 195 8.09 -18.39 16.82
C PRO A 195 9.21 -19.37 16.45
N ILE A 196 10.23 -18.88 15.77
CA ILE A 196 11.47 -19.62 15.62
C ILE A 196 12.10 -19.64 17.01
N THR A 197 12.04 -20.79 17.68
CA THR A 197 12.77 -21.01 18.93
C THR A 197 14.24 -21.14 18.53
N PRO A 198 15.14 -20.24 18.98
CA PRO A 198 16.58 -20.47 18.78
C PRO A 198 16.98 -21.75 19.51
N GLU A 199 17.63 -22.68 18.79
CA GLU A 199 18.32 -23.83 19.40
C GLU A 199 19.52 -23.39 20.23
#